data_df6045590d1f8b51744f19d05e5cf0d5
#
_entry.id   df6045590d1f8b51744f19d05e5cf0d5
#
_cell.length_a   1.000
_cell.length_b   1.000
_cell.length_c   1.000
_cell.angle_alpha   90.00
_cell.angle_beta   90.00
_cell.angle_gamma   90.00
#
_symmetry.space_group_name_H-M   'P 1'
#
loop_
_entity.id
_entity.type
_entity.pdbx_description
1 polymer ?
#
loop_
_entity_poly.entity_id
_entity_poly.type
_entity_poly.pdbx_seq_one_letter_code
_entity_poly.pdbx_strand_id
1 'polypeptide(L)'
;MYIFIFFSNLINSLIIGLFGKYIGRQTSLYISILSLFISNIFVWLIFYEVVINKSIITCDLYTLLIIDNIQIKIGLLFDSLTVIMLLIIYFISLCVNIYSIGYMGHDPFIIRFFAFLGFFTFFMVVLVTADNFLQLFVGWEGVGVCSYLLINFWYNRIAANKGAIKAMVMNRIADVFFIIGILFLLWKFKTTDYIIVFSLIDYIKDLNFFFIFYEIKLLNLILFFLFIGAIGKSAQIGLHTWLADAMEGPTPVSSLLHAATMVI
;
A
#
# COMPACT_ATOMS: atom_id res chain seq x y z
N MET A 1 -12.12 -10.39 -13.71
CA MET A 1 -10.81 -9.79 -13.98
C MET A 1 -10.34 -8.92 -12.80
N TYR A 2 -11.07 -7.89 -12.40
CA TYR A 2 -10.74 -6.94 -11.33
C TYR A 2 -10.53 -7.60 -9.96
N ILE A 3 -11.47 -8.42 -9.52
CA ILE A 3 -11.38 -9.18 -8.26
C ILE A 3 -10.19 -10.14 -8.25
N PHE A 4 -9.85 -10.73 -9.41
CA PHE A 4 -8.71 -11.62 -9.51
C PHE A 4 -7.40 -10.89 -9.24
N ILE A 5 -7.18 -9.70 -9.82
CA ILE A 5 -5.97 -8.89 -9.59
C ILE A 5 -5.86 -8.55 -8.11
N PHE A 6 -6.96 -8.19 -7.46
CA PHE A 6 -6.97 -7.83 -6.05
C PHE A 6 -6.55 -9.00 -5.15
N PHE A 7 -7.17 -10.18 -5.33
CA PHE A 7 -6.94 -11.31 -4.43
C PHE A 7 -5.80 -12.25 -4.84
N SER A 8 -5.33 -12.22 -6.08
CA SER A 8 -4.31 -13.16 -6.58
C SER A 8 -3.04 -13.18 -5.73
N ASN A 9 -2.52 -12.01 -5.38
CA ASN A 9 -1.29 -11.89 -4.59
C ASN A 9 -1.50 -12.30 -3.13
N LEU A 10 -2.68 -12.04 -2.55
CA LEU A 10 -3.02 -12.47 -1.21
C LEU A 10 -3.10 -14.01 -1.14
N ILE A 11 -3.83 -14.62 -2.06
CA ILE A 11 -3.96 -16.07 -2.12
C ILE A 11 -2.59 -16.73 -2.33
N ASN A 12 -1.81 -16.20 -3.26
CA ASN A 12 -0.46 -16.68 -3.52
C ASN A 12 0.44 -16.58 -2.28
N SER A 13 0.46 -15.44 -1.60
CA SER A 13 1.28 -15.24 -0.40
C SER A 13 0.86 -16.15 0.76
N LEU A 14 -0.44 -16.38 0.93
CA LEU A 14 -0.97 -17.32 1.92
C LEU A 14 -0.59 -18.77 1.59
N ILE A 15 -0.74 -19.20 0.34
CA ILE A 15 -0.36 -20.55 -0.09
C ILE A 15 1.13 -20.79 0.16
N ILE A 16 1.99 -19.85 -0.26
CA ILE A 16 3.43 -19.97 -0.07
C ILE A 16 3.81 -19.89 1.41
N GLY A 17 3.21 -18.99 2.18
CA GLY A 17 3.53 -18.81 3.59
C GLY A 17 3.12 -19.99 4.46
N LEU A 18 1.93 -20.56 4.26
CA LEU A 18 1.40 -21.64 5.07
C LEU A 18 1.83 -23.01 4.56
N PHE A 19 1.77 -23.24 3.26
CA PHE A 19 1.99 -24.56 2.64
C PHE A 19 3.32 -24.69 1.91
N GLY A 20 4.11 -23.63 1.76
CA GLY A 20 5.35 -23.64 0.97
C GLY A 20 6.37 -24.66 1.44
N LYS A 21 6.37 -25.01 2.75
CA LYS A 21 7.20 -26.07 3.29
C LYS A 21 6.83 -27.46 2.75
N TYR A 22 5.54 -27.71 2.52
CA TYR A 22 5.01 -28.98 2.00
C TYR A 22 5.09 -29.03 0.46
N ILE A 23 4.84 -27.92 -0.20
CA ILE A 23 4.87 -27.80 -1.66
C ILE A 23 6.28 -27.94 -2.21
N GLY A 24 7.29 -27.57 -1.40
CA GLY A 24 8.68 -27.57 -1.81
C GLY A 24 9.16 -26.22 -2.34
N ARG A 25 10.48 -26.04 -2.32
CA ARG A 25 11.12 -24.76 -2.62
C ARG A 25 10.89 -24.30 -4.06
N GLN A 26 11.19 -25.16 -5.04
CA GLN A 26 11.10 -24.77 -6.45
C GLN A 26 9.68 -24.48 -6.89
N THR A 27 8.74 -25.33 -6.50
CA THR A 27 7.33 -25.18 -6.86
C THR A 27 6.73 -23.90 -6.26
N SER A 28 7.06 -23.52 -5.02
CA SER A 28 6.58 -22.27 -4.42
C SER A 28 7.12 -21.04 -5.15
N LEU A 29 8.37 -21.05 -5.64
CA LEU A 29 8.93 -19.98 -6.46
C LEU A 29 8.22 -19.85 -7.81
N TYR A 30 7.95 -20.97 -8.49
CA TYR A 30 7.21 -20.94 -9.75
C TYR A 30 5.79 -20.45 -9.58
N ILE A 31 5.09 -20.86 -8.51
CA ILE A 31 3.73 -20.38 -8.21
C ILE A 31 3.72 -18.87 -8.02
N SER A 32 4.69 -18.30 -7.29
CA SER A 32 4.75 -16.84 -7.09
C SER A 32 4.96 -16.06 -8.37
N ILE A 33 5.87 -16.52 -9.24
CA ILE A 33 6.14 -15.85 -10.52
C ILE A 33 4.95 -15.99 -11.46
N LEU A 34 4.37 -17.18 -11.55
CA LEU A 34 3.25 -17.44 -12.44
C LEU A 34 2.02 -16.62 -12.05
N SER A 35 1.72 -16.48 -10.76
CA SER A 35 0.62 -15.65 -10.29
C SER A 35 0.83 -14.17 -10.63
N LEU A 36 2.05 -13.64 -10.45
CA LEU A 36 2.38 -12.26 -10.82
C LEU A 36 2.35 -12.05 -12.33
N PHE A 37 2.81 -13.02 -13.10
CA PHE A 37 2.78 -12.94 -14.56
C PHE A 37 1.36 -12.90 -15.10
N ILE A 38 0.48 -13.78 -14.60
CA ILE A 38 -0.94 -13.77 -14.97
C ILE A 38 -1.61 -12.45 -14.57
N SER A 39 -1.35 -11.98 -13.35
CA SER A 39 -1.90 -10.69 -12.88
C SER A 39 -1.42 -9.52 -13.75
N ASN A 40 -0.16 -9.52 -14.19
CA ASN A 40 0.39 -8.51 -15.08
C ASN A 40 -0.37 -8.48 -16.44
N ILE A 41 -0.66 -9.65 -17.02
CA ILE A 41 -1.47 -9.73 -18.26
C ILE A 41 -2.85 -9.10 -18.04
N PHE A 42 -3.51 -9.40 -16.92
CA PHE A 42 -4.82 -8.81 -16.63
C PHE A 42 -4.75 -7.29 -16.42
N VAL A 43 -3.69 -6.77 -15.82
CA VAL A 43 -3.50 -5.31 -15.67
C VAL A 43 -3.35 -4.64 -17.03
N TRP A 44 -2.67 -5.25 -18.00
CA TRP A 44 -2.61 -4.74 -19.38
C TRP A 44 -3.98 -4.71 -20.07
N LEU A 45 -4.84 -5.69 -19.82
CA LEU A 45 -6.21 -5.69 -20.33
C LEU A 45 -7.04 -4.56 -19.72
N ILE A 46 -6.91 -4.33 -18.40
CA ILE A 46 -7.58 -3.21 -17.71
C ILE A 46 -7.04 -1.87 -18.22
N PHE A 47 -5.74 -1.78 -18.50
CA PHE A 47 -5.15 -0.58 -19.08
C PHE A 47 -5.81 -0.21 -20.41
N TYR A 48 -6.02 -1.19 -21.26
CA TYR A 48 -6.74 -0.98 -22.53
C TYR A 48 -8.16 -0.46 -22.29
N GLU A 49 -8.88 -1.07 -21.36
CA GLU A 49 -10.28 -0.73 -21.06
C GLU A 49 -10.42 0.64 -20.38
N VAL A 50 -9.58 0.96 -19.42
CA VAL A 50 -9.71 2.18 -18.62
C VAL A 50 -9.02 3.38 -19.27
N VAL A 51 -7.78 3.20 -19.74
CA VAL A 51 -6.98 4.34 -20.25
C VAL A 51 -7.32 4.64 -21.71
N ILE A 52 -7.43 3.61 -22.56
CA ILE A 52 -7.69 3.82 -23.99
C ILE A 52 -9.18 4.13 -24.21
N ASN A 53 -10.08 3.34 -23.63
CA ASN A 53 -11.52 3.56 -23.79
C ASN A 53 -12.07 4.65 -22.83
N LYS A 54 -11.23 5.24 -21.95
CA LYS A 54 -11.59 6.32 -21.00
C LYS A 54 -12.78 5.96 -20.10
N SER A 55 -12.87 4.72 -19.65
CA SER A 55 -13.90 4.24 -18.74
C SER A 55 -13.40 4.29 -17.31
N ILE A 56 -14.23 4.76 -16.36
CA ILE A 56 -13.96 4.65 -14.92
C ILE A 56 -14.78 3.48 -14.40
N ILE A 57 -14.14 2.57 -13.68
CA ILE A 57 -14.78 1.35 -13.18
C ILE A 57 -14.70 1.34 -11.66
N THR A 58 -15.85 1.21 -11.02
CA THR A 58 -15.97 1.03 -9.58
C THR A 58 -16.61 -0.32 -9.28
N CYS A 59 -16.03 -1.07 -8.34
CA CYS A 59 -16.54 -2.37 -7.93
C CYS A 59 -16.73 -2.39 -6.41
N ASP A 60 -17.95 -2.31 -5.91
CA ASP A 60 -18.24 -2.48 -4.49
C ASP A 60 -18.14 -3.97 -4.13
N LEU A 61 -17.26 -4.34 -3.19
CA LEU A 61 -17.07 -5.73 -2.76
C LEU A 61 -17.92 -6.06 -1.54
N TYR A 62 -17.81 -5.26 -0.49
CA TYR A 62 -18.48 -5.51 0.78
C TYR A 62 -18.65 -4.26 1.62
N THR A 63 -19.77 -4.12 2.33
CA THR A 63 -20.00 -3.05 3.30
C THR A 63 -19.50 -3.50 4.67
N LEU A 64 -18.46 -2.82 5.20
CA LEU A 64 -17.87 -3.14 6.50
C LEU A 64 -18.73 -2.65 7.67
N LEU A 65 -19.19 -1.42 7.61
CA LEU A 65 -19.91 -0.75 8.69
C LEU A 65 -21.00 0.15 8.12
N ILE A 66 -22.15 0.09 8.75
CA ILE A 66 -23.26 1.03 8.52
C ILE A 66 -23.67 1.58 9.89
N ILE A 67 -23.39 2.84 10.13
CA ILE A 67 -23.75 3.54 11.38
C ILE A 67 -24.50 4.80 10.97
N ASP A 68 -25.80 4.81 11.21
CA ASP A 68 -26.69 5.89 10.78
C ASP A 68 -26.48 6.23 9.29
N ASN A 69 -25.95 7.43 9.02
CA ASN A 69 -25.69 7.91 7.66
C ASN A 69 -24.26 7.62 7.16
N ILE A 70 -23.40 7.00 7.97
CA ILE A 70 -22.03 6.69 7.59
C ILE A 70 -21.99 5.25 7.08
N GLN A 71 -21.66 5.07 5.82
CA GLN A 71 -21.41 3.77 5.21
C GLN A 71 -19.93 3.66 4.85
N ILE A 72 -19.27 2.60 5.35
CA ILE A 72 -17.89 2.27 5.01
C ILE A 72 -17.90 0.99 4.20
N LYS A 73 -17.44 1.08 2.98
CA LYS A 73 -17.40 -0.04 2.04
C LYS A 73 -15.94 -0.44 1.75
N ILE A 74 -15.74 -1.67 1.34
CA ILE A 74 -14.55 -2.09 0.61
C ILE A 74 -14.93 -2.05 -0.85
N GLY A 75 -14.32 -1.16 -1.60
CA GLY A 75 -14.53 -1.02 -3.03
C GLY A 75 -13.21 -0.98 -3.79
N LEU A 76 -13.29 -1.12 -5.08
CA LEU A 76 -12.15 -1.00 -5.99
C LEU A 76 -12.45 0.10 -7.00
N LEU A 77 -11.57 1.08 -7.07
CA LEU A 77 -11.62 2.14 -8.05
C LEU A 77 -10.53 1.94 -9.09
N PHE A 78 -10.93 1.85 -10.36
CA PHE A 78 -10.02 1.80 -11.50
C PHE A 78 -10.24 3.02 -12.38
N ASP A 79 -9.39 4.00 -12.19
CA ASP A 79 -9.27 5.18 -13.05
C ASP A 79 -7.92 5.17 -13.79
N SER A 80 -7.66 6.15 -14.61
CA SER A 80 -6.42 6.23 -15.39
C SER A 80 -5.17 6.26 -14.51
N LEU A 81 -5.23 6.93 -13.35
CA LEU A 81 -4.12 7.03 -12.42
C LEU A 81 -3.86 5.69 -11.73
N THR A 82 -4.91 5.06 -11.18
CA THR A 82 -4.78 3.77 -10.48
C THR A 82 -4.24 2.69 -11.39
N VAL A 83 -4.69 2.64 -12.64
CA VAL A 83 -4.27 1.60 -13.59
C VAL A 83 -2.82 1.78 -14.04
N ILE A 84 -2.36 3.02 -14.26
CA ILE A 84 -0.95 3.28 -14.55
C ILE A 84 -0.07 2.87 -13.37
N MET A 85 -0.49 3.18 -12.14
CA MET A 85 0.24 2.75 -10.95
C MET A 85 0.26 1.23 -10.79
N LEU A 86 -0.84 0.54 -11.07
CA LEU A 86 -0.89 -0.93 -11.06
C LEU A 86 0.07 -1.56 -12.08
N LEU A 87 0.19 -1.00 -13.28
CA LEU A 87 1.16 -1.46 -14.27
C LEU A 87 2.58 -1.42 -13.72
N ILE A 88 2.97 -0.28 -13.12
CA ILE A 88 4.30 -0.12 -12.54
C ILE A 88 4.51 -1.13 -11.42
N ILE A 89 3.56 -1.27 -10.49
CA ILE A 89 3.65 -2.18 -9.34
C ILE A 89 3.82 -3.62 -9.80
N TYR A 90 2.98 -4.12 -10.70
CA TYR A 90 3.03 -5.51 -11.14
C TYR A 90 4.25 -5.81 -12.00
N PHE A 91 4.64 -4.89 -12.87
CA PHE A 91 5.83 -5.06 -13.70
C PHE A 91 7.10 -5.13 -12.85
N ILE A 92 7.29 -4.17 -11.92
CA ILE A 92 8.48 -4.13 -11.08
C ILE A 92 8.47 -5.31 -10.09
N SER A 93 7.33 -5.65 -9.48
CA SER A 93 7.25 -6.80 -8.59
C SER A 93 7.59 -8.10 -9.29
N LEU A 94 7.19 -8.28 -10.55
CA LEU A 94 7.56 -9.44 -11.35
C LEU A 94 9.08 -9.49 -11.59
N CYS A 95 9.70 -8.37 -12.01
CA CYS A 95 11.14 -8.29 -12.21
C CYS A 95 11.93 -8.59 -10.92
N VAL A 96 11.48 -8.02 -9.79
CA VAL A 96 12.10 -8.23 -8.48
C VAL A 96 11.97 -9.69 -8.04
N ASN A 97 10.83 -10.34 -8.24
CA ASN A 97 10.65 -11.75 -7.90
C ASN A 97 11.56 -12.65 -8.75
N ILE A 98 11.69 -12.41 -10.06
CA ILE A 98 12.61 -13.16 -10.93
C ILE A 98 14.06 -12.97 -10.45
N TYR A 99 14.48 -11.73 -10.19
CA TYR A 99 15.82 -11.45 -9.69
C TYR A 99 16.10 -12.13 -8.34
N SER A 100 15.11 -12.17 -7.46
CA SER A 100 15.20 -12.73 -6.12
C SER A 100 15.48 -14.25 -6.12
N ILE A 101 15.10 -14.98 -7.17
CA ILE A 101 15.43 -16.41 -7.28
C ILE A 101 16.95 -16.62 -7.26
N GLY A 102 17.67 -15.84 -8.04
CA GLY A 102 19.13 -15.91 -8.09
C GLY A 102 19.79 -15.37 -6.83
N TYR A 103 19.33 -14.18 -6.38
CA TYR A 103 19.92 -13.49 -5.23
C TYR A 103 19.75 -14.27 -3.92
N MET A 104 18.54 -14.77 -3.64
CA MET A 104 18.22 -15.54 -2.44
C MET A 104 18.42 -17.06 -2.64
N GLY A 105 19.06 -17.46 -3.75
CA GLY A 105 19.21 -18.86 -4.14
C GLY A 105 19.88 -19.76 -3.08
N HIS A 106 20.76 -19.22 -2.26
CA HIS A 106 21.46 -19.96 -1.19
C HIS A 106 20.83 -19.80 0.20
N ASP A 107 19.82 -18.92 0.33
CA ASP A 107 19.18 -18.67 1.63
C ASP A 107 18.14 -19.78 1.97
N PRO A 108 18.20 -20.38 3.17
CA PRO A 108 17.26 -21.42 3.57
C PRO A 108 15.81 -20.90 3.74
N PHE A 109 15.62 -19.61 3.98
CA PHE A 109 14.31 -19.01 4.25
C PHE A 109 13.67 -18.32 3.03
N ILE A 110 14.10 -18.68 1.82
CA ILE A 110 13.61 -18.09 0.58
C ILE A 110 12.06 -18.15 0.45
N ILE A 111 11.43 -19.22 0.90
CA ILE A 111 9.96 -19.40 0.88
C ILE A 111 9.28 -18.27 1.68
N ARG A 112 9.78 -18.00 2.90
CA ARG A 112 9.28 -16.91 3.74
C ARG A 112 9.47 -15.54 3.07
N PHE A 113 10.59 -15.36 2.38
CA PHE A 113 10.89 -14.15 1.63
C PHE A 113 9.85 -13.88 0.54
N PHE A 114 9.53 -14.88 -0.29
CA PHE A 114 8.54 -14.77 -1.35
C PHE A 114 7.11 -14.58 -0.82
N ALA A 115 6.78 -15.19 0.32
CA ALA A 115 5.50 -14.92 0.98
C ALA A 115 5.39 -13.44 1.41
N PHE A 116 6.43 -12.86 2.00
CA PHE A 116 6.42 -11.44 2.39
C PHE A 116 6.38 -10.49 1.19
N LEU A 117 7.08 -10.81 0.10
CA LEU A 117 6.97 -10.05 -1.15
C LEU A 117 5.54 -10.07 -1.71
N GLY A 118 4.90 -11.24 -1.68
CA GLY A 118 3.50 -11.38 -2.11
C GLY A 118 2.53 -10.57 -1.23
N PHE A 119 2.71 -10.58 0.09
CA PHE A 119 1.92 -9.72 1.00
C PHE A 119 2.16 -8.24 0.74
N PHE A 120 3.40 -7.86 0.53
CA PHE A 120 3.74 -6.48 0.22
C PHE A 120 3.04 -6.00 -1.07
N THR A 121 3.11 -6.78 -2.15
CA THR A 121 2.44 -6.44 -3.41
C THR A 121 0.92 -6.42 -3.25
N PHE A 122 0.33 -7.31 -2.45
CA PHE A 122 -1.10 -7.27 -2.14
C PHE A 122 -1.50 -5.95 -1.47
N PHE A 123 -0.83 -5.54 -0.39
CA PHE A 123 -1.18 -4.29 0.30
C PHE A 123 -0.94 -3.05 -0.56
N MET A 124 0.04 -3.08 -1.48
CA MET A 124 0.20 -2.03 -2.48
C MET A 124 -1.00 -1.94 -3.43
N VAL A 125 -1.52 -3.08 -3.87
CA VAL A 125 -2.74 -3.13 -4.69
C VAL A 125 -3.94 -2.61 -3.91
N VAL A 126 -4.11 -3.01 -2.64
CA VAL A 126 -5.18 -2.48 -1.76
C VAL A 126 -5.11 -0.96 -1.65
N LEU A 127 -3.90 -0.42 -1.47
CA LEU A 127 -3.66 1.02 -1.34
C LEU A 127 -4.05 1.77 -2.62
N VAL A 128 -3.58 1.28 -3.77
CA VAL A 128 -3.76 1.98 -5.06
C VAL A 128 -5.19 1.86 -5.57
N THR A 129 -5.86 0.72 -5.36
CA THR A 129 -7.24 0.51 -5.81
C THR A 129 -8.30 0.97 -4.81
N ALA A 130 -7.91 1.60 -3.70
CA ALA A 130 -8.86 2.09 -2.71
C ALA A 130 -9.81 3.12 -3.32
N ASP A 131 -11.09 3.02 -3.00
CA ASP A 131 -12.15 3.98 -3.36
C ASP A 131 -12.45 4.99 -2.24
N ASN A 132 -11.90 4.74 -1.04
CA ASN A 132 -12.12 5.55 0.14
C ASN A 132 -10.85 5.70 1.00
N PHE A 133 -10.81 6.76 1.84
CA PHE A 133 -9.67 7.07 2.70
C PHE A 133 -9.37 5.99 3.76
N LEU A 134 -10.37 5.27 4.25
CA LEU A 134 -10.17 4.21 5.24
C LEU A 134 -9.50 2.98 4.62
N GLN A 135 -9.95 2.54 3.45
CA GLN A 135 -9.32 1.43 2.74
C GLN A 135 -7.90 1.79 2.31
N LEU A 136 -7.67 3.03 1.85
CA LEU A 136 -6.33 3.54 1.57
C LEU A 136 -5.45 3.40 2.82
N PHE A 137 -5.97 3.78 3.99
CA PHE A 137 -5.21 3.68 5.25
C PHE A 137 -4.89 2.21 5.61
N VAL A 138 -5.79 1.27 5.37
CA VAL A 138 -5.52 -0.17 5.57
C VAL A 138 -4.37 -0.64 4.68
N GLY A 139 -4.38 -0.28 3.40
CA GLY A 139 -3.26 -0.56 2.50
C GLY A 139 -1.95 0.11 2.95
N TRP A 140 -2.04 1.37 3.38
CA TRP A 140 -0.93 2.18 3.88
C TRP A 140 -0.22 1.54 5.08
N GLU A 141 -0.97 1.12 6.08
CA GLU A 141 -0.45 0.41 7.26
C GLU A 141 0.08 -0.98 6.90
N GLY A 142 -0.64 -1.71 6.02
CA GLY A 142 -0.23 -3.03 5.57
C GLY A 142 1.13 -3.03 4.88
N VAL A 143 1.39 -2.06 4.01
CA VAL A 143 2.71 -1.83 3.39
C VAL A 143 3.77 -1.54 4.46
N GLY A 144 3.44 -0.75 5.48
CA GLY A 144 4.33 -0.46 6.60
C GLY A 144 4.74 -1.71 7.38
N VAL A 145 3.78 -2.58 7.70
CA VAL A 145 4.06 -3.86 8.39
C VAL A 145 4.88 -4.80 7.51
N CYS A 146 4.54 -4.93 6.24
CA CYS A 146 5.30 -5.78 5.32
C CYS A 146 6.74 -5.28 5.12
N SER A 147 6.95 -3.96 5.06
CA SER A 147 8.28 -3.36 4.99
C SER A 147 9.12 -3.69 6.22
N TYR A 148 8.53 -3.60 7.42
CA TYR A 148 9.19 -4.03 8.66
C TYR A 148 9.65 -5.49 8.59
N LEU A 149 8.78 -6.41 8.15
CA LEU A 149 9.10 -7.83 8.02
C LEU A 149 10.20 -8.10 6.98
N LEU A 150 10.21 -7.34 5.90
CA LEU A 150 11.20 -7.47 4.83
C LEU A 150 12.55 -6.86 5.21
N ILE A 151 12.60 -5.71 5.88
CA ILE A 151 13.85 -5.10 6.37
C ILE A 151 14.46 -6.01 7.43
N ASN A 152 13.64 -6.55 8.35
CA ASN A 152 14.06 -7.46 9.41
C ASN A 152 14.18 -8.92 8.95
N PHE A 153 14.31 -9.17 7.66
CA PHE A 153 14.39 -10.54 7.14
C PHE A 153 15.53 -11.33 7.77
N TRP A 154 16.71 -10.72 7.87
CA TRP A 154 17.88 -11.27 8.56
C TRP A 154 17.90 -10.84 10.03
N TYR A 155 16.91 -11.28 10.80
CA TYR A 155 16.71 -10.93 12.21
C TYR A 155 17.92 -11.21 13.13
N ASN A 156 18.89 -12.03 12.71
CA ASN A 156 20.14 -12.27 13.43
C ASN A 156 21.09 -11.06 13.38
N ARG A 157 20.89 -10.12 12.45
CA ARG A 157 21.70 -8.91 12.32
C ARG A 157 21.13 -7.80 13.18
N ILE A 158 21.90 -7.33 14.15
CA ILE A 158 21.47 -6.24 15.05
C ILE A 158 21.18 -4.96 14.26
N ALA A 159 21.94 -4.66 13.19
CA ALA A 159 21.72 -3.50 12.33
C ALA A 159 20.35 -3.56 11.64
N ALA A 160 19.99 -4.73 11.07
CA ALA A 160 18.69 -4.93 10.44
C ALA A 160 17.52 -4.74 11.43
N ASN A 161 17.64 -5.29 12.65
CA ASN A 161 16.64 -5.10 13.70
C ASN A 161 16.47 -3.62 14.08
N LYS A 162 17.56 -2.89 14.27
CA LYS A 162 17.53 -1.46 14.59
C LYS A 162 16.89 -0.66 13.44
N GLY A 163 17.28 -0.94 12.21
CA GLY A 163 16.73 -0.30 11.02
C GLY A 163 15.22 -0.54 10.87
N ALA A 164 14.78 -1.78 11.06
CA ALA A 164 13.36 -2.15 10.99
C ALA A 164 12.52 -1.47 12.07
N ILE A 165 12.98 -1.46 13.33
CA ILE A 165 12.28 -0.79 14.44
C ILE A 165 12.20 0.71 14.18
N LYS A 166 13.32 1.32 13.74
CA LYS A 166 13.36 2.74 13.42
C LYS A 166 12.38 3.10 12.31
N ALA A 167 12.37 2.32 11.22
CA ALA A 167 11.41 2.51 10.12
C ALA A 167 9.96 2.42 10.62
N MET A 168 9.63 1.42 11.43
CA MET A 168 8.28 1.26 11.95
C MET A 168 7.87 2.42 12.86
N VAL A 169 8.73 2.87 13.77
CA VAL A 169 8.43 3.97 14.70
C VAL A 169 8.24 5.28 13.95
N MET A 170 9.13 5.60 13.00
CA MET A 170 9.04 6.85 12.24
C MET A 170 7.78 6.89 11.36
N ASN A 171 7.47 5.78 10.69
CA ASN A 171 6.24 5.68 9.91
C ASN A 171 5.00 5.79 10.81
N ARG A 172 5.00 5.15 11.98
CA ARG A 172 3.87 5.20 12.92
C ARG A 172 3.60 6.62 13.42
N ILE A 173 4.62 7.41 13.67
CA ILE A 173 4.45 8.83 14.04
C ILE A 173 3.70 9.57 12.92
N ALA A 174 4.09 9.38 11.67
CA ALA A 174 3.42 9.99 10.53
C ALA A 174 1.97 9.48 10.36
N ASP A 175 1.75 8.19 10.57
CA ASP A 175 0.45 7.53 10.43
C ASP A 175 -0.58 8.06 11.45
N VAL A 176 -0.15 8.47 12.65
CA VAL A 176 -1.03 9.13 13.64
C VAL A 176 -1.58 10.44 13.07
N PHE A 177 -0.76 11.26 12.44
CA PHE A 177 -1.22 12.49 11.81
C PHE A 177 -2.17 12.20 10.63
N PHE A 178 -1.87 11.17 9.85
CA PHE A 178 -2.71 10.76 8.74
C PHE A 178 -4.12 10.34 9.21
N ILE A 179 -4.21 9.54 10.28
CA ILE A 179 -5.48 9.15 10.90
C ILE A 179 -6.26 10.38 11.39
N ILE A 180 -5.58 11.34 12.06
CA ILE A 180 -6.23 12.57 12.52
C ILE A 180 -6.84 13.31 11.32
N GLY A 181 -6.14 13.40 10.20
CA GLY A 181 -6.66 14.00 8.96
C GLY A 181 -7.93 13.28 8.46
N ILE A 182 -7.92 11.94 8.43
CA ILE A 182 -9.09 11.13 8.04
C ILE A 182 -10.27 11.33 9.02
N LEU A 183 -10.01 11.40 10.32
CA LEU A 183 -11.05 11.64 11.32
C LEU A 183 -11.71 13.02 11.15
N PHE A 184 -10.93 14.05 10.84
CA PHE A 184 -11.50 15.37 10.51
C PHE A 184 -12.34 15.34 9.22
N LEU A 185 -11.93 14.57 8.21
CA LEU A 185 -12.74 14.31 7.02
C LEU A 185 -14.07 13.64 7.40
N LEU A 186 -14.03 12.53 8.12
CA LEU A 186 -15.23 11.82 8.59
C LEU A 186 -16.15 12.70 9.43
N TRP A 187 -15.58 13.48 10.35
CA TRP A 187 -16.36 14.35 11.21
C TRP A 187 -17.16 15.37 10.41
N LYS A 188 -16.56 15.91 9.34
CA LYS A 188 -17.19 16.99 8.58
C LYS A 188 -18.03 16.50 7.42
N PHE A 189 -17.53 15.57 6.61
CA PHE A 189 -18.21 15.11 5.39
C PHE A 189 -19.19 13.96 5.67
N LYS A 190 -19.06 13.28 6.83
CA LYS A 190 -19.84 12.07 7.17
C LYS A 190 -19.64 10.91 6.21
N THR A 191 -18.67 10.99 5.31
CA THR A 191 -18.28 9.95 4.37
C THR A 191 -16.76 9.92 4.19
N THR A 192 -16.23 8.81 3.70
CA THR A 192 -14.81 8.65 3.35
C THR A 192 -14.60 8.44 1.86
N ASP A 193 -15.66 8.29 1.08
CA ASP A 193 -15.61 7.99 -0.35
C ASP A 193 -15.04 9.17 -1.14
N TYR A 194 -14.07 8.94 -1.99
CA TYR A 194 -13.38 10.00 -2.73
C TYR A 194 -14.31 10.81 -3.60
N ILE A 195 -15.21 10.17 -4.33
CA ILE A 195 -16.13 10.85 -5.25
C ILE A 195 -16.99 11.85 -4.49
N ILE A 196 -17.53 11.44 -3.33
CA ILE A 196 -18.41 12.29 -2.52
C ILE A 196 -17.60 13.42 -1.86
N VAL A 197 -16.45 13.08 -1.25
CA VAL A 197 -15.60 14.07 -0.57
C VAL A 197 -15.16 15.15 -1.55
N PHE A 198 -14.67 14.78 -2.74
CA PHE A 198 -14.19 15.75 -3.73
C PHE A 198 -15.32 16.62 -4.30
N SER A 199 -16.52 16.09 -4.46
CA SER A 199 -17.67 16.89 -4.90
C SER A 199 -18.14 17.92 -3.87
N LEU A 200 -17.88 17.68 -2.58
CA LEU A 200 -18.29 18.54 -1.47
C LEU A 200 -17.23 19.56 -1.04
N ILE A 201 -16.02 19.51 -1.57
CA ILE A 201 -14.91 20.40 -1.17
C ILE A 201 -15.29 21.88 -1.34
N ASP A 202 -15.97 22.26 -2.42
CA ASP A 202 -16.33 23.64 -2.70
C ASP A 202 -17.27 24.25 -1.63
N TYR A 203 -18.08 23.44 -0.97
CA TYR A 203 -18.97 23.89 0.11
C TYR A 203 -18.23 24.12 1.44
N ILE A 204 -17.04 23.54 1.62
CA ILE A 204 -16.33 23.52 2.91
C ILE A 204 -15.08 24.41 2.89
N LYS A 205 -14.58 24.79 1.72
CA LYS A 205 -13.32 25.55 1.58
C LYS A 205 -13.25 26.84 2.39
N ASP A 206 -14.39 27.48 2.65
CA ASP A 206 -14.46 28.77 3.36
C ASP A 206 -14.91 28.62 4.83
N LEU A 207 -15.10 27.39 5.31
CA LEU A 207 -15.43 27.17 6.71
C LEU A 207 -14.20 27.36 7.61
N ASN A 208 -14.35 28.25 8.60
CA ASN A 208 -13.34 28.46 9.63
C ASN A 208 -13.53 27.48 10.77
N PHE A 209 -12.44 27.00 11.32
CA PHE A 209 -12.36 26.18 12.52
C PHE A 209 -11.40 26.79 13.53
N PHE A 210 -11.85 26.87 14.78
CA PHE A 210 -11.02 27.40 15.86
C PHE A 210 -10.11 26.29 16.39
N PHE A 211 -8.84 26.35 15.99
CA PHE A 211 -7.84 25.35 16.41
C PHE A 211 -6.84 25.98 17.38
N ILE A 212 -6.84 25.49 18.63
CA ILE A 212 -6.03 25.95 19.75
C ILE A 212 -6.28 27.44 20.08
N PHE A 213 -5.73 28.38 19.32
CA PHE A 213 -5.86 29.85 19.54
C PHE A 213 -6.07 30.64 18.26
N TYR A 214 -6.17 29.97 17.10
CA TYR A 214 -6.28 30.61 15.80
C TYR A 214 -7.47 30.10 15.00
N GLU A 215 -8.09 31.00 14.26
CA GLU A 215 -9.07 30.62 13.24
C GLU A 215 -8.33 30.18 11.98
N ILE A 216 -8.47 28.92 11.62
CA ILE A 216 -7.85 28.32 10.44
C ILE A 216 -8.95 27.75 9.56
N LYS A 217 -8.80 27.83 8.24
CA LYS A 217 -9.71 27.13 7.33
C LYS A 217 -9.64 25.64 7.57
N LEU A 218 -10.77 24.99 7.80
CA LEU A 218 -10.85 23.58 8.13
C LEU A 218 -10.16 22.70 7.08
N LEU A 219 -10.35 23.03 5.80
CA LEU A 219 -9.72 22.29 4.71
C LEU A 219 -8.17 22.32 4.81
N ASN A 220 -7.59 23.49 5.13
CA ASN A 220 -6.13 23.61 5.26
C ASN A 220 -5.60 22.75 6.42
N LEU A 221 -6.35 22.65 7.50
CA LEU A 221 -6.01 21.81 8.65
C LEU A 221 -6.04 20.33 8.28
N ILE A 222 -7.07 19.88 7.58
CA ILE A 222 -7.16 18.49 7.09
C ILE A 222 -5.97 18.16 6.17
N LEU A 223 -5.72 19.01 5.17
CA LEU A 223 -4.62 18.85 4.23
C LEU A 223 -3.26 18.82 4.92
N PHE A 224 -3.06 19.66 5.94
CA PHE A 224 -1.84 19.68 6.73
C PHE A 224 -1.57 18.34 7.44
N PHE A 225 -2.58 17.75 8.08
CA PHE A 225 -2.44 16.46 8.74
C PHE A 225 -2.20 15.32 7.75
N LEU A 226 -2.93 15.27 6.65
CA LEU A 226 -2.70 14.26 5.60
C LEU A 226 -1.30 14.40 4.97
N PHE A 227 -0.83 15.64 4.78
CA PHE A 227 0.50 15.90 4.23
C PHE A 227 1.63 15.45 5.16
N ILE A 228 1.52 15.65 6.49
CA ILE A 228 2.49 15.11 7.45
C ILE A 228 2.56 13.58 7.35
N GLY A 229 1.42 12.91 7.21
CA GLY A 229 1.40 11.47 6.96
C GLY A 229 2.18 11.07 5.71
N ALA A 230 1.99 11.80 4.61
CA ALA A 230 2.71 11.57 3.37
C ALA A 230 4.24 11.84 3.50
N ILE A 231 4.65 12.87 4.26
CA ILE A 231 6.06 13.18 4.55
C ILE A 231 6.78 11.98 5.18
N GLY A 232 6.13 11.27 6.08
CA GLY A 232 6.74 10.11 6.74
C GLY A 232 7.05 8.97 5.78
N LYS A 233 6.10 8.57 4.94
CA LYS A 233 6.30 7.48 3.96
C LYS A 233 7.28 7.87 2.85
N SER A 234 7.20 9.10 2.35
CA SER A 234 8.13 9.61 1.33
C SER A 234 9.50 10.03 1.87
N ALA A 235 9.76 9.78 3.16
CA ALA A 235 11.03 10.06 3.82
C ALA A 235 11.54 11.49 3.57
N GLN A 236 10.66 12.50 3.66
CA GLN A 236 11.03 13.90 3.48
C GLN A 236 11.69 14.47 4.74
N ILE A 237 12.19 15.69 4.64
CA ILE A 237 12.95 16.38 5.69
C ILE A 237 12.17 16.33 7.02
N GLY A 238 12.84 15.86 8.08
CA GLY A 238 12.28 15.64 9.41
C GLY A 238 12.03 14.16 9.72
N LEU A 239 11.46 13.39 8.79
CA LEU A 239 11.16 11.97 8.98
C LEU A 239 11.95 11.03 8.03
N HIS A 240 13.09 11.47 7.47
CA HIS A 240 13.87 10.77 6.45
C HIS A 240 14.86 9.72 7.01
N THR A 241 15.17 9.77 8.29
CA THR A 241 16.30 9.01 8.86
C THR A 241 16.13 7.49 8.81
N TRP A 242 14.91 6.98 8.65
CA TRP A 242 14.63 5.55 8.55
C TRP A 242 15.03 4.96 7.20
N LEU A 243 15.03 5.79 6.13
CA LEU A 243 15.29 5.33 4.76
C LEU A 243 16.70 4.77 4.60
N ALA A 244 17.70 5.42 5.16
CA ALA A 244 19.09 4.98 5.10
C ALA A 244 19.28 3.65 5.84
N ASP A 245 18.70 3.52 7.03
CA ASP A 245 18.84 2.30 7.85
C ASP A 245 18.02 1.13 7.28
N ALA A 246 16.98 1.39 6.48
CA ALA A 246 16.21 0.37 5.80
C ALA A 246 17.01 -0.38 4.70
N MET A 247 18.16 0.17 4.25
CA MET A 247 19.05 -0.49 3.29
C MET A 247 19.77 -1.73 3.85
N GLU A 248 19.69 -2.00 5.15
CA GLU A 248 20.23 -3.23 5.76
C GLU A 248 19.46 -4.51 5.38
N GLY A 249 18.29 -4.37 4.77
CA GLY A 249 17.53 -5.50 4.21
C GLY A 249 18.14 -6.07 2.92
N PRO A 250 17.61 -7.19 2.42
CA PRO A 250 18.04 -7.77 1.13
C PRO A 250 17.87 -6.78 -0.03
N THR A 251 18.81 -6.76 -0.98
CA THR A 251 18.78 -5.85 -2.13
C THR A 251 17.47 -5.85 -2.93
N PRO A 252 16.79 -7.00 -3.20
CA PRO A 252 15.48 -6.98 -3.85
C PRO A 252 14.42 -6.19 -3.08
N VAL A 253 14.51 -6.19 -1.74
CA VAL A 253 13.61 -5.43 -0.88
C VAL A 253 13.87 -3.94 -1.02
N SER A 254 15.13 -3.52 -0.98
CA SER A 254 15.45 -2.10 -1.12
C SER A 254 15.03 -1.54 -2.48
N SER A 255 15.19 -2.30 -3.57
CA SER A 255 14.72 -1.89 -4.89
C SER A 255 13.20 -1.75 -4.97
N LEU A 256 12.44 -2.61 -4.30
CA LEU A 256 10.98 -2.57 -4.31
C LEU A 256 10.44 -1.49 -3.36
N LEU A 257 11.00 -1.37 -2.14
CA LEU A 257 10.55 -0.39 -1.15
C LEU A 257 10.86 1.06 -1.58
N HIS A 258 12.10 1.31 -2.05
CA HIS A 258 12.58 2.67 -2.24
C HIS A 258 12.39 3.20 -3.65
N ALA A 259 12.52 2.34 -4.67
CA ALA A 259 12.52 2.80 -6.05
C ALA A 259 11.15 2.78 -6.72
N ALA A 260 10.21 1.95 -6.26
CA ALA A 260 9.04 1.67 -7.07
C ALA A 260 7.69 1.87 -6.39
N THR A 261 7.60 1.78 -5.06
CA THR A 261 6.27 1.59 -4.50
C THR A 261 5.99 2.29 -3.17
N MET A 262 6.94 2.38 -2.23
CA MET A 262 6.63 2.89 -0.89
C MET A 262 6.96 4.38 -0.72
N VAL A 263 8.02 4.84 -1.34
CA VAL A 263 8.55 6.19 -1.17
C VAL A 263 8.00 7.15 -2.22
N ILE A 264 7.67 6.65 -3.39
CA ILE A 264 7.07 7.38 -4.51
C ILE A 264 5.56 7.31 -4.45
#